data_fb385cabc488ee8db2b03a7319ab96f1
#
_entry.id   fb385cabc488ee8db2b03a7319ab96f1
#
_cell.length_a   1.000
_cell.length_b   1.000
_cell.length_c   1.000
_cell.angle_alpha   90.00
_cell.angle_beta   90.00
_cell.angle_gamma   90.00
#
_symmetry.space_group_name_H-M   'P 1'
#
loop_
_entity.id
_entity.type
_entity.pdbx_description
1 polymer ?
#
loop_
_entity_poly.entity_id
_entity_poly.type
_entity_poly.pdbx_seq_one_letter_code
_entity_poly.pdbx_strand_id
1 'polypeptide(L)'
;MKKDTSTTQKISPEFLRQIEQRLLWLSHWMIHHANHIRSSENTIKTGGHQASSASMVSILTALYFVTLKNNDRVAVKPHASPIFHAMQYLMGKLDLEHMKNFRGFGGIQPYPSRTKDIDDVDFSTGSVGLGVAITSFASIIQDYITEKDWCEKLPVSRMVALMGDAELDEGNIYECLQEGWKHDVRNVWWIIDYNRQSLDGIVHEGVWERAEKVFQAFDWQVVRIKYGKLQKAAFKEPGGKQLKEWIDTCPNEDYSALTYLGGENWRRRLLDDLSGDADVVTLIESRCDATLAKLMENLGGNCVETLSEQFSLINHDKPVCFLAYTIK
;
A
#
# COMPACT_ATOMS: atom_id res chain seq x y z
N MET A 1 -29.38 3.73 -29.36
CA MET A 1 -29.21 2.83 -28.20
C MET A 1 -28.22 1.74 -28.57
N LYS A 2 -26.96 1.92 -28.33
CA LYS A 2 -25.95 0.83 -28.42
C LYS A 2 -25.62 0.50 -26.97
N LYS A 3 -25.94 -0.73 -26.54
CA LYS A 3 -25.51 -1.29 -25.28
C LYS A 3 -23.99 -1.44 -25.33
N ASP A 4 -23.28 -0.61 -24.61
CA ASP A 4 -21.87 -0.80 -24.34
C ASP A 4 -21.74 -1.91 -23.30
N THR A 5 -21.66 -3.14 -23.80
CA THR A 5 -21.25 -4.30 -23.01
C THR A 5 -19.74 -4.35 -23.03
N SER A 6 -19.09 -3.42 -22.32
CA SER A 6 -17.69 -3.63 -21.95
C SER A 6 -17.66 -4.71 -20.87
N THR A 7 -17.55 -5.95 -21.29
CA THR A 7 -17.08 -7.06 -20.45
C THR A 7 -15.70 -6.66 -19.94
N THR A 8 -15.65 -6.13 -18.73
CA THR A 8 -14.37 -5.91 -18.04
C THR A 8 -13.75 -7.28 -17.85
N GLN A 9 -12.82 -7.62 -18.72
CA GLN A 9 -12.12 -8.90 -18.68
C GLN A 9 -11.37 -8.92 -17.33
N LYS A 10 -11.78 -9.80 -16.41
CA LYS A 10 -11.10 -9.94 -15.12
C LYS A 10 -9.65 -10.29 -15.38
N ILE A 11 -8.75 -9.42 -14.96
CA ILE A 11 -7.30 -9.66 -15.05
C ILE A 11 -6.98 -10.91 -14.21
N SER A 12 -6.23 -11.85 -14.80
CA SER A 12 -5.90 -13.10 -14.08
C SER A 12 -4.95 -12.83 -12.92
N PRO A 13 -5.07 -13.58 -11.81
CA PRO A 13 -4.13 -13.47 -10.68
C PRO A 13 -2.67 -13.68 -11.08
N GLU A 14 -2.42 -14.56 -12.05
CA GLU A 14 -1.07 -14.81 -12.56
C GLU A 14 -0.50 -13.57 -13.27
N PHE A 15 -1.30 -12.88 -14.07
CA PHE A 15 -0.86 -11.65 -14.72
C PHE A 15 -0.60 -10.53 -13.72
N LEU A 16 -1.43 -10.41 -12.67
CA LEU A 16 -1.19 -9.44 -11.60
C LEU A 16 0.13 -9.72 -10.88
N ARG A 17 0.47 -11.00 -10.59
CA ARG A 17 1.76 -11.37 -10.02
C ARG A 17 2.95 -11.00 -10.92
N GLN A 18 2.80 -11.16 -12.23
CA GLN A 18 3.84 -10.71 -13.18
C GLN A 18 4.01 -9.19 -13.16
N ILE A 19 2.93 -8.43 -13.00
CA ILE A 19 2.98 -6.97 -12.81
C ILE A 19 3.72 -6.64 -11.52
N GLU A 20 3.38 -7.27 -10.39
CA GLU A 20 4.06 -7.08 -9.11
C GLU A 20 5.57 -7.30 -9.21
N GLN A 21 6.00 -8.41 -9.83
CA GLN A 21 7.41 -8.70 -10.03
C GLN A 21 8.12 -7.64 -10.87
N ARG A 22 7.49 -7.18 -11.94
CA ARG A 22 8.05 -6.13 -12.80
C ARG A 22 8.13 -4.79 -12.10
N LEU A 23 7.11 -4.40 -11.36
CA LEU A 23 7.08 -3.18 -10.56
C LEU A 23 8.18 -3.18 -9.49
N LEU A 24 8.32 -4.29 -8.77
CA LEU A 24 9.37 -4.44 -7.77
C LEU A 24 10.75 -4.29 -8.40
N TRP A 25 11.00 -5.01 -9.50
CA TRP A 25 12.28 -4.94 -10.19
C TRP A 25 12.58 -3.54 -10.74
N LEU A 26 11.63 -2.92 -11.45
CA LEU A 26 11.82 -1.60 -12.06
C LEU A 26 12.07 -0.51 -11.03
N SER A 27 11.33 -0.51 -9.92
CA SER A 27 11.51 0.49 -8.85
C SER A 27 12.89 0.38 -8.20
N HIS A 28 13.37 -0.85 -7.97
CA HIS A 28 14.71 -1.08 -7.43
C HIS A 28 15.82 -0.75 -8.45
N TRP A 29 15.61 -1.15 -9.72
CA TRP A 29 16.52 -0.81 -10.80
C TRP A 29 16.67 0.69 -10.97
N MET A 30 15.59 1.46 -10.94
CA MET A 30 15.61 2.92 -11.07
C MET A 30 16.47 3.57 -9.99
N ILE A 31 16.34 3.14 -8.74
CA ILE A 31 17.15 3.61 -7.61
C ILE A 31 18.60 3.18 -7.78
N HIS A 32 18.85 1.92 -8.16
CA HIS A 32 20.20 1.40 -8.40
C HIS A 32 20.90 2.15 -9.55
N HIS A 33 20.18 2.36 -10.66
CA HIS A 33 20.70 3.11 -11.79
C HIS A 33 21.13 4.53 -11.39
N ALA A 34 20.28 5.24 -10.65
CA ALA A 34 20.56 6.61 -10.21
C ALA A 34 21.78 6.71 -9.27
N ASN A 35 22.05 5.67 -8.48
CA ASN A 35 23.11 5.69 -7.46
C ASN A 35 24.41 5.03 -7.88
N HIS A 36 24.39 4.14 -8.90
CA HIS A 36 25.54 3.28 -9.23
C HIS A 36 25.89 3.22 -10.73
N ILE A 37 24.96 3.51 -11.62
CA ILE A 37 25.17 3.38 -13.07
C ILE A 37 25.27 4.74 -13.74
N ARG A 38 24.39 5.67 -13.42
CA ARG A 38 24.40 7.02 -13.98
C ARG A 38 25.69 7.73 -13.56
N SER A 39 26.43 8.24 -14.54
CA SER A 39 27.63 9.05 -14.28
C SER A 39 27.25 10.32 -13.51
N SER A 40 27.91 10.58 -12.41
CA SER A 40 27.78 11.80 -11.62
C SER A 40 29.15 12.37 -11.35
N GLU A 41 29.32 13.67 -11.53
CA GLU A 41 30.55 14.39 -11.14
C GLU A 41 30.70 14.41 -9.62
N ASN A 42 29.63 14.17 -8.88
CA ASN A 42 29.62 14.11 -7.43
C ASN A 42 29.62 12.67 -6.94
N THR A 43 30.41 12.39 -5.91
CA THR A 43 30.47 11.10 -5.21
C THR A 43 29.22 10.85 -4.31
N ILE A 44 28.35 11.85 -4.18
CA ILE A 44 27.16 11.79 -3.32
C ILE A 44 26.07 10.97 -4.03
N LYS A 45 25.58 9.93 -3.36
CA LYS A 45 24.45 9.14 -3.83
C LYS A 45 23.16 9.95 -3.84
N THR A 46 22.34 9.78 -4.87
CA THR A 46 21.05 10.47 -5.00
C THR A 46 19.98 9.92 -4.03
N GLY A 47 20.23 8.75 -3.44
CA GLY A 47 19.29 8.09 -2.54
C GLY A 47 18.10 7.46 -3.25
N GLY A 48 17.08 7.13 -2.48
CA GLY A 48 15.84 6.47 -2.91
C GLY A 48 15.38 5.49 -1.83
N HIS A 49 14.08 5.15 -1.84
CA HIS A 49 13.45 4.33 -0.80
C HIS A 49 13.00 2.98 -1.36
N GLN A 50 13.91 2.01 -1.40
CA GLN A 50 13.63 0.66 -1.93
C GLN A 50 12.57 -0.06 -1.08
N ALA A 51 12.74 -0.09 0.22
CA ALA A 51 11.84 -0.78 1.14
C ALA A 51 10.41 -0.20 1.13
N SER A 52 10.28 1.14 1.12
CA SER A 52 8.97 1.81 0.98
C SER A 52 8.33 1.61 -0.40
N SER A 53 9.10 1.29 -1.43
CA SER A 53 8.57 0.88 -2.73
C SER A 53 8.11 -0.57 -2.69
N ALA A 54 8.89 -1.47 -2.06
CA ALA A 54 8.56 -2.88 -1.96
C ALA A 54 7.25 -3.12 -1.20
N SER A 55 7.01 -2.45 -0.08
CA SER A 55 5.78 -2.58 0.70
C SER A 55 4.52 -2.15 -0.07
N MET A 56 4.65 -1.28 -1.06
CA MET A 56 3.54 -0.76 -1.86
C MET A 56 3.20 -1.54 -3.12
N VAL A 57 3.98 -2.56 -3.48
CA VAL A 57 3.82 -3.31 -4.75
C VAL A 57 2.40 -3.84 -4.94
N SER A 58 1.91 -4.62 -3.99
CA SER A 58 0.57 -5.25 -4.09
C SER A 58 -0.55 -4.22 -3.97
N ILE A 59 -0.37 -3.20 -3.12
CA ILE A 59 -1.35 -2.12 -2.95
C ILE A 59 -1.52 -1.34 -4.25
N LEU A 60 -0.44 -0.89 -4.88
CA LEU A 60 -0.50 -0.17 -6.15
C LEU A 60 -1.03 -1.07 -7.28
N THR A 61 -0.64 -2.34 -7.31
CA THR A 61 -1.14 -3.30 -8.31
C THR A 61 -2.66 -3.47 -8.17
N ALA A 62 -3.17 -3.74 -6.98
CA ALA A 62 -4.61 -3.89 -6.75
C ALA A 62 -5.38 -2.59 -7.05
N LEU A 63 -4.80 -1.45 -6.68
CA LEU A 63 -5.44 -0.16 -6.86
C LEU A 63 -5.52 0.22 -8.35
N TYR A 64 -4.40 0.30 -9.05
CA TYR A 64 -4.32 0.83 -10.40
C TYR A 64 -4.77 -0.13 -11.51
N PHE A 65 -4.58 -1.43 -11.33
CA PHE A 65 -4.95 -2.40 -12.37
C PHE A 65 -6.31 -3.07 -12.15
N VAL A 66 -6.90 -2.95 -10.95
CA VAL A 66 -8.17 -3.63 -10.64
C VAL A 66 -9.27 -2.68 -10.17
N THR A 67 -8.93 -1.63 -9.40
CA THR A 67 -9.90 -0.92 -8.58
C THR A 67 -10.25 0.48 -9.09
N LEU A 68 -9.26 1.27 -9.50
CA LEU A 68 -9.45 2.67 -9.89
C LEU A 68 -10.29 2.81 -11.15
N LYS A 69 -11.10 3.87 -11.16
CA LYS A 69 -11.84 4.36 -12.33
C LYS A 69 -11.15 5.62 -12.86
N ASN A 70 -11.44 5.98 -14.10
CA ASN A 70 -10.80 7.13 -14.78
C ASN A 70 -10.90 8.47 -14.02
N ASN A 71 -11.96 8.64 -13.23
CA ASN A 71 -12.19 9.88 -12.50
C ASN A 71 -11.57 9.89 -11.10
N ASP A 72 -11.11 8.75 -10.59
CA ASP A 72 -10.49 8.69 -9.27
C ASP A 72 -9.15 9.42 -9.26
N ARG A 73 -8.78 9.99 -8.12
CA ARG A 73 -7.52 10.73 -7.92
C ARG A 73 -6.74 10.14 -6.77
N VAL A 74 -5.43 10.07 -6.93
CA VAL A 74 -4.55 9.39 -5.98
C VAL A 74 -3.43 10.31 -5.51
N ALA A 75 -3.36 10.52 -4.20
CA ALA A 75 -2.20 11.09 -3.53
C ALA A 75 -1.26 9.95 -3.14
N VAL A 76 -0.13 9.84 -3.81
CA VAL A 76 0.81 8.75 -3.60
C VAL A 76 1.73 9.06 -2.42
N LYS A 77 1.93 8.08 -1.53
CA LYS A 77 2.92 8.15 -0.44
C LYS A 77 4.28 8.65 -0.97
N PRO A 78 4.88 9.71 -0.40
CA PRO A 78 6.09 10.33 -0.95
C PRO A 78 7.23 9.32 -1.18
N HIS A 79 7.48 8.45 -0.20
CA HIS A 79 8.57 7.46 -0.27
C HIS A 79 8.30 6.31 -1.24
N ALA A 80 7.09 6.18 -1.77
CA ALA A 80 6.74 5.23 -2.83
C ALA A 80 6.86 5.84 -4.24
N SER A 81 7.47 7.01 -4.39
CA SER A 81 7.73 7.63 -5.70
C SER A 81 8.36 6.65 -6.71
N PRO A 82 9.41 5.88 -6.39
CA PRO A 82 10.01 5.00 -7.37
C PRO A 82 9.05 3.96 -7.95
N ILE A 83 8.24 3.31 -7.12
CA ILE A 83 7.30 2.30 -7.63
C ILE A 83 6.11 2.94 -8.37
N PHE A 84 5.70 4.14 -7.98
CA PHE A 84 4.67 4.88 -8.71
C PHE A 84 5.13 5.20 -10.14
N HIS A 85 6.32 5.75 -10.32
CA HIS A 85 6.87 6.03 -11.65
C HIS A 85 7.16 4.77 -12.46
N ALA A 86 7.60 3.67 -11.81
CA ALA A 86 7.73 2.38 -12.47
C ALA A 86 6.37 1.87 -12.99
N MET A 87 5.30 2.10 -12.26
CA MET A 87 3.94 1.77 -12.70
C MET A 87 3.50 2.66 -13.87
N GLN A 88 3.75 3.97 -13.83
CA GLN A 88 3.45 4.88 -14.93
C GLN A 88 4.21 4.49 -16.22
N TYR A 89 5.45 4.02 -16.07
CA TYR A 89 6.22 3.45 -17.19
C TYR A 89 5.55 2.19 -17.77
N LEU A 90 5.12 1.25 -16.94
CA LEU A 90 4.41 0.05 -17.41
C LEU A 90 3.07 0.38 -18.08
N MET A 91 2.42 1.47 -17.66
CA MET A 91 1.19 1.97 -18.29
C MET A 91 1.44 2.80 -19.57
N GLY A 92 2.70 2.98 -19.98
CA GLY A 92 3.06 3.74 -21.18
C GLY A 92 2.96 5.27 -21.03
N LYS A 93 2.89 5.79 -19.81
CA LYS A 93 2.77 7.22 -19.48
C LYS A 93 4.11 7.88 -19.15
N LEU A 94 5.16 7.09 -19.06
CA LEU A 94 6.52 7.52 -18.79
C LEU A 94 7.47 6.71 -19.69
N ASP A 95 8.53 7.32 -20.18
CA ASP A 95 9.53 6.63 -20.98
C ASP A 95 10.76 6.21 -20.16
N LEU A 96 11.60 5.38 -20.78
CA LEU A 96 12.80 4.83 -20.14
C LEU A 96 13.84 5.91 -19.79
N GLU A 97 13.96 6.96 -20.62
CA GLU A 97 14.97 8.00 -20.40
C GLU A 97 14.64 8.83 -19.16
N HIS A 98 13.35 9.11 -18.93
CA HIS A 98 12.92 9.75 -17.70
C HIS A 98 13.14 8.85 -16.48
N MET A 99 12.90 7.54 -16.59
CA MET A 99 13.22 6.60 -15.51
C MET A 99 14.72 6.56 -15.18
N LYS A 100 15.60 6.59 -16.19
CA LYS A 100 17.05 6.68 -16.00
C LYS A 100 17.47 7.99 -15.31
N ASN A 101 16.72 9.07 -15.54
CA ASN A 101 16.99 10.38 -14.95
C ASN A 101 16.25 10.63 -13.62
N PHE A 102 15.89 9.58 -12.89
CA PHE A 102 15.30 9.69 -11.54
C PHE A 102 16.19 10.51 -10.63
N ARG A 103 15.63 11.54 -9.97
CA ARG A 103 16.34 12.51 -9.12
C ARG A 103 17.50 13.23 -9.82
N GLY A 104 17.50 13.25 -11.16
CA GLY A 104 18.42 14.06 -11.94
C GLY A 104 17.87 15.44 -12.24
N PHE A 105 18.71 16.37 -12.64
CA PHE A 105 18.28 17.69 -13.06
C PHE A 105 17.35 17.56 -14.29
N GLY A 106 16.18 18.16 -14.23
CA GLY A 106 15.18 18.04 -15.29
C GLY A 106 14.54 16.67 -15.43
N GLY A 107 14.82 15.71 -14.54
CA GLY A 107 14.23 14.38 -14.52
C GLY A 107 13.10 14.24 -13.51
N ILE A 108 12.69 12.98 -13.27
CA ILE A 108 11.65 12.64 -12.31
C ILE A 108 12.03 13.11 -10.91
N GLN A 109 11.07 13.74 -10.24
CA GLN A 109 11.28 14.30 -8.91
C GLN A 109 11.49 13.21 -7.84
N PRO A 110 12.13 13.56 -6.71
CA PRO A 110 12.27 12.65 -5.56
C PRO A 110 10.94 12.15 -5.01
N TYR A 111 9.90 12.98 -5.12
CA TYR A 111 8.53 12.73 -4.70
C TYR A 111 7.58 13.18 -5.81
N PRO A 112 6.42 12.50 -5.98
CA PRO A 112 5.51 12.82 -7.08
C PRO A 112 5.13 14.29 -7.11
N SER A 113 5.27 14.93 -8.25
CA SER A 113 5.02 16.36 -8.44
C SER A 113 4.18 16.61 -9.68
N ARG A 114 2.94 17.05 -9.49
CA ARG A 114 2.01 17.38 -10.57
C ARG A 114 2.53 18.47 -11.53
N THR A 115 3.41 19.33 -11.05
CA THR A 115 3.89 20.50 -11.82
C THR A 115 5.27 20.30 -12.44
N LYS A 116 6.00 19.26 -12.04
CA LYS A 116 7.38 19.02 -12.49
C LYS A 116 7.59 17.67 -13.16
N ASP A 117 6.84 16.65 -12.76
CA ASP A 117 6.87 15.35 -13.42
C ASP A 117 6.05 15.39 -14.70
N ILE A 118 6.42 14.58 -15.67
CA ILE A 118 5.79 14.53 -16.99
C ILE A 118 4.65 13.51 -17.07
N ASP A 119 4.61 12.59 -16.12
CA ASP A 119 3.60 11.55 -16.01
C ASP A 119 2.34 12.02 -15.24
N ASP A 120 1.32 11.17 -15.19
CA ASP A 120 0.02 11.51 -14.58
C ASP A 120 0.09 11.52 -13.05
N VAL A 121 0.57 12.60 -12.47
CA VAL A 121 0.53 12.85 -11.04
C VAL A 121 -0.73 13.67 -10.70
N ASP A 122 -1.67 13.07 -9.96
CA ASP A 122 -2.89 13.77 -9.53
C ASP A 122 -2.61 14.85 -8.48
N PHE A 123 -1.81 14.51 -7.47
CA PHE A 123 -1.44 15.41 -6.36
C PHE A 123 0.07 15.40 -6.11
N SER A 124 0.63 16.57 -5.92
CA SER A 124 2.02 16.69 -5.46
C SER A 124 2.13 16.25 -4.01
N THR A 125 3.01 15.28 -3.73
CA THR A 125 3.23 14.75 -2.39
C THR A 125 4.72 14.81 -2.06
N GLY A 126 5.13 15.62 -1.15
CA GLY A 126 6.56 15.76 -0.76
C GLY A 126 6.69 15.91 0.74
N SER A 127 5.78 16.67 1.34
CA SER A 127 5.68 16.81 2.78
C SER A 127 4.77 15.70 3.32
N VAL A 128 5.26 15.00 4.31
CA VAL A 128 4.56 13.89 5.00
C VAL A 128 3.22 14.41 5.55
N GLY A 129 2.15 13.64 5.35
CA GLY A 129 0.79 14.00 5.77
C GLY A 129 0.02 14.94 4.82
N LEU A 130 0.68 15.84 4.09
CA LEU A 130 -0.02 16.79 3.21
C LEU A 130 -0.73 16.09 2.04
N GLY A 131 -0.17 15.04 1.47
CA GLY A 131 -0.82 14.25 0.43
C GLY A 131 -2.14 13.64 0.90
N VAL A 132 -2.18 13.23 2.17
CA VAL A 132 -3.39 12.71 2.82
C VAL A 132 -4.42 13.81 3.00
N ALA A 133 -4.02 14.94 3.59
CA ALA A 133 -4.88 16.09 3.83
C ALA A 133 -5.54 16.60 2.54
N ILE A 134 -4.76 16.72 1.47
CA ILE A 134 -5.24 17.19 0.16
C ILE A 134 -6.42 16.37 -0.38
N THR A 135 -6.46 15.07 -0.12
CA THR A 135 -7.56 14.22 -0.60
C THR A 135 -8.89 14.57 0.05
N SER A 136 -8.91 14.90 1.34
CA SER A 136 -10.11 15.34 2.05
C SER A 136 -10.58 16.68 1.52
N PHE A 137 -9.70 17.66 1.37
CA PHE A 137 -10.07 18.97 0.82
C PHE A 137 -10.48 18.91 -0.64
N ALA A 138 -9.86 18.05 -1.46
CA ALA A 138 -10.28 17.83 -2.85
C ALA A 138 -11.70 17.24 -2.92
N SER A 139 -12.07 16.36 -1.99
CA SER A 139 -13.44 15.85 -1.88
C SER A 139 -14.43 16.96 -1.55
N ILE A 140 -14.14 17.81 -0.56
CA ILE A 140 -14.98 18.95 -0.21
C ILE A 140 -15.15 19.93 -1.39
N ILE A 141 -14.07 20.19 -2.12
CA ILE A 141 -14.12 21.04 -3.32
C ILE A 141 -14.96 20.41 -4.41
N GLN A 142 -14.86 19.10 -4.62
CA GLN A 142 -15.67 18.39 -5.60
C GLN A 142 -17.17 18.54 -5.30
N ASP A 143 -17.57 18.36 -4.05
CA ASP A 143 -18.95 18.53 -3.63
C ASP A 143 -19.41 19.97 -3.83
N TYR A 144 -18.60 20.94 -3.42
CA TYR A 144 -18.90 22.36 -3.60
C TYR A 144 -19.11 22.76 -5.07
N ILE A 145 -18.23 22.31 -5.97
CA ILE A 145 -18.33 22.58 -7.41
C ILE A 145 -19.60 21.94 -8.00
N THR A 146 -19.92 20.73 -7.55
CA THR A 146 -21.11 19.98 -7.99
C THR A 146 -22.39 20.66 -7.55
N GLU A 147 -22.47 21.13 -6.29
CA GLU A 147 -23.62 21.85 -5.75
C GLU A 147 -23.86 23.22 -6.40
N LYS A 148 -22.77 23.85 -6.89
CA LYS A 148 -22.85 25.14 -7.62
C LYS A 148 -23.18 24.97 -9.11
N ASP A 149 -23.35 23.76 -9.61
CA ASP A 149 -23.53 23.47 -11.04
C ASP A 149 -22.43 24.10 -11.95
N TRP A 150 -21.20 24.20 -11.42
CA TRP A 150 -20.06 24.79 -12.15
C TRP A 150 -19.37 23.82 -13.09
N CYS A 151 -19.69 22.54 -13.02
CA CYS A 151 -19.21 21.52 -13.93
C CYS A 151 -20.35 20.62 -14.39
N GLU A 152 -20.14 19.92 -15.52
CA GLU A 152 -21.03 18.83 -15.88
C GLU A 152 -21.15 17.84 -14.73
N LYS A 153 -22.34 17.24 -14.51
CA LYS A 153 -22.55 16.24 -13.48
C LYS A 153 -21.72 14.99 -13.79
N LEU A 154 -20.48 15.01 -13.34
CA LEU A 154 -19.59 13.86 -13.38
C LEU A 154 -19.95 12.89 -12.25
N PRO A 155 -19.76 11.57 -12.48
CA PRO A 155 -19.86 10.63 -11.37
C PRO A 155 -18.90 11.03 -10.24
N VAL A 156 -19.36 10.94 -9.00
CA VAL A 156 -18.51 11.19 -7.83
C VAL A 156 -17.27 10.32 -7.93
N SER A 157 -16.10 10.96 -7.94
CA SER A 157 -14.81 10.28 -7.97
C SER A 157 -14.27 10.06 -6.55
N ARG A 158 -13.50 9.00 -6.39
CA ARG A 158 -12.81 8.76 -5.13
C ARG A 158 -11.55 9.61 -5.04
N MET A 159 -11.30 10.13 -3.85
CA MET A 159 -10.04 10.77 -3.48
C MET A 159 -9.27 9.79 -2.61
N VAL A 160 -8.23 9.18 -3.16
CA VAL A 160 -7.48 8.10 -2.52
C VAL A 160 -6.13 8.62 -2.03
N ALA A 161 -5.81 8.45 -0.76
CA ALA A 161 -4.47 8.71 -0.23
C ALA A 161 -3.77 7.38 0.10
N LEU A 162 -2.54 7.26 -0.35
CA LEU A 162 -1.60 6.22 0.08
C LEU A 162 -0.66 6.84 1.11
N MET A 163 -0.60 6.27 2.29
CA MET A 163 0.19 6.80 3.40
C MET A 163 0.95 5.71 4.13
N GLY A 164 2.05 6.08 4.75
CA GLY A 164 2.76 5.21 5.70
C GLY A 164 2.16 5.32 7.11
N ASP A 165 2.39 4.30 7.92
CA ASP A 165 1.98 4.31 9.33
C ASP A 165 2.61 5.47 10.13
N ALA A 166 3.85 5.84 9.85
CA ALA A 166 4.51 6.99 10.47
C ALA A 166 3.91 8.35 10.06
N GLU A 167 3.10 8.42 8.99
CA GLU A 167 2.38 9.64 8.64
C GLU A 167 1.26 9.97 9.64
N LEU A 168 0.83 9.00 10.44
CA LEU A 168 -0.12 9.23 11.53
C LEU A 168 0.45 10.11 12.66
N ASP A 169 1.75 10.35 12.69
CA ASP A 169 2.38 11.27 13.66
C ASP A 169 2.18 12.75 13.27
N GLU A 170 1.71 13.02 12.04
CA GLU A 170 1.47 14.37 11.55
C GLU A 170 0.13 14.93 12.02
N GLY A 171 0.15 16.11 12.68
CA GLY A 171 -1.05 16.72 13.26
C GLY A 171 -2.16 17.03 12.26
N ASN A 172 -1.80 17.39 11.01
CA ASN A 172 -2.75 17.71 9.95
C ASN A 172 -3.64 16.51 9.55
N ILE A 173 -3.24 15.27 9.83
CA ILE A 173 -4.07 14.07 9.63
C ILE A 173 -5.32 14.15 10.52
N TYR A 174 -5.14 14.48 11.78
CA TYR A 174 -6.24 14.57 12.75
C TYR A 174 -7.14 15.80 12.50
N GLU A 175 -6.56 16.91 12.06
CA GLU A 175 -7.32 18.08 11.61
C GLU A 175 -8.20 17.72 10.42
N CYS A 176 -7.70 16.96 9.45
CA CYS A 176 -8.47 16.50 8.29
C CYS A 176 -9.58 15.52 8.64
N LEU A 177 -9.40 14.64 9.65
CA LEU A 177 -10.49 13.79 10.15
C LEU A 177 -11.65 14.63 10.67
N GLN A 178 -11.34 15.67 11.46
CA GLN A 178 -12.34 16.58 12.00
C GLN A 178 -13.05 17.40 10.90
N GLU A 179 -12.29 17.93 9.94
CA GLU A 179 -12.88 18.68 8.82
C GLU A 179 -13.72 17.77 7.92
N GLY A 180 -13.25 16.56 7.62
CA GLY A 180 -14.00 15.58 6.86
C GLY A 180 -15.34 15.21 7.51
N TRP A 181 -15.37 15.06 8.83
CA TRP A 181 -16.60 14.82 9.59
C TRP A 181 -17.55 16.02 9.54
N LYS A 182 -17.05 17.26 9.72
CA LYS A 182 -17.86 18.48 9.65
C LYS A 182 -18.55 18.69 8.30
N HIS A 183 -17.92 18.22 7.23
CA HIS A 183 -18.37 18.39 5.85
C HIS A 183 -18.97 17.12 5.24
N ASP A 184 -19.24 16.11 6.05
CA ASP A 184 -19.87 14.85 5.63
C ASP A 184 -19.17 14.21 4.40
N VAL A 185 -17.83 14.19 4.43
CA VAL A 185 -17.03 13.62 3.35
C VAL A 185 -17.24 12.11 3.27
N ARG A 186 -17.46 11.55 2.05
CA ARG A 186 -17.82 10.13 1.86
C ARG A 186 -16.93 9.38 0.89
N ASN A 187 -16.40 10.04 -0.12
CA ASN A 187 -15.65 9.44 -1.23
C ASN A 187 -14.14 9.44 -1.01
N VAL A 188 -13.69 9.56 0.22
CA VAL A 188 -12.27 9.53 0.59
C VAL A 188 -11.85 8.16 1.06
N TRP A 189 -10.75 7.66 0.51
CA TRP A 189 -10.10 6.42 0.90
C TRP A 189 -8.68 6.70 1.37
N TRP A 190 -8.35 6.35 2.60
CA TRP A 190 -6.97 6.35 3.07
C TRP A 190 -6.47 4.91 3.20
N ILE A 191 -5.41 4.58 2.48
CA ILE A 191 -4.80 3.25 2.49
C ILE A 191 -3.46 3.37 3.22
N ILE A 192 -3.41 2.80 4.42
CA ILE A 192 -2.23 2.82 5.29
C ILE A 192 -1.38 1.60 4.97
N ASP A 193 -0.17 1.85 4.49
CA ASP A 193 0.91 0.87 4.41
C ASP A 193 1.45 0.61 5.81
N TYR A 194 0.81 -0.34 6.51
CA TYR A 194 1.14 -0.67 7.89
C TYR A 194 2.27 -1.69 7.93
N ASN A 195 3.47 -1.21 7.70
CA ASN A 195 4.69 -2.02 7.73
C ASN A 195 5.35 -2.07 9.11
N ARG A 196 4.84 -1.34 10.08
CA ARG A 196 5.27 -1.30 11.49
C ARG A 196 6.69 -0.77 11.69
N GLN A 197 7.19 0.05 10.75
CA GLN A 197 8.52 0.65 10.81
C GLN A 197 8.44 2.16 10.57
N SER A 198 9.00 2.92 11.51
CA SER A 198 9.15 4.37 11.42
C SER A 198 10.63 4.73 11.50
N LEU A 199 11.18 5.34 10.43
CA LEU A 199 12.61 5.62 10.30
C LEU A 199 13.46 4.37 10.59
N ASP A 200 14.25 4.39 11.65
CA ASP A 200 15.14 3.29 12.09
C ASP A 200 14.52 2.46 13.23
N GLY A 201 13.29 2.77 13.63
CA GLY A 201 12.61 2.11 14.73
C GLY A 201 11.41 1.27 14.28
N ILE A 202 10.97 0.41 15.18
CA ILE A 202 9.75 -0.39 15.02
C ILE A 202 8.63 0.27 15.81
N VAL A 203 7.44 0.34 15.23
CA VAL A 203 6.26 0.95 15.85
C VAL A 203 5.84 0.12 17.07
N HIS A 204 5.58 0.79 18.19
CA HIS A 204 5.11 0.15 19.42
C HIS A 204 3.81 -0.62 19.22
N GLU A 205 3.67 -1.70 19.97
CA GLU A 205 2.42 -2.47 19.99
C GLU A 205 1.25 -1.59 20.48
N GLY A 206 0.06 -1.85 19.93
CA GLY A 206 -1.17 -1.16 20.32
C GLY A 206 -1.37 0.26 19.77
N VAL A 207 -0.46 0.78 18.96
CA VAL A 207 -0.62 2.12 18.33
C VAL A 207 -1.84 2.12 17.41
N TRP A 208 -1.99 1.05 16.63
CA TRP A 208 -3.10 0.96 15.69
C TRP A 208 -4.47 0.88 16.36
N GLU A 209 -4.60 0.12 17.44
CA GLU A 209 -5.86 -0.01 18.18
C GLU A 209 -6.35 1.34 18.73
N ARG A 210 -5.43 2.27 19.00
CA ARG A 210 -5.75 3.65 19.36
C ARG A 210 -6.13 4.48 18.15
N ALA A 211 -5.35 4.40 17.07
CA ALA A 211 -5.63 5.11 15.83
C ALA A 211 -7.02 4.74 15.26
N GLU A 212 -7.35 3.45 15.27
CA GLU A 212 -8.67 2.98 14.82
C GLU A 212 -9.82 3.64 15.58
N LYS A 213 -9.70 3.78 16.91
CA LYS A 213 -10.71 4.46 17.72
C LYS A 213 -10.88 5.93 17.33
N VAL A 214 -9.80 6.58 16.91
CA VAL A 214 -9.85 7.96 16.43
C VAL A 214 -10.59 8.02 15.10
N PHE A 215 -10.28 7.15 14.14
CA PHE A 215 -11.01 7.08 12.87
C PHE A 215 -12.50 6.82 13.09
N GLN A 216 -12.84 5.86 13.95
CA GLN A 216 -14.23 5.53 14.30
C GLN A 216 -14.97 6.70 14.98
N ALA A 217 -14.28 7.51 15.79
CA ALA A 217 -14.85 8.69 16.43
C ALA A 217 -15.25 9.80 15.43
N PHE A 218 -14.66 9.77 14.22
CA PHE A 218 -15.01 10.65 13.10
C PHE A 218 -15.84 9.93 12.02
N ASP A 219 -16.55 8.87 12.37
CA ASP A 219 -17.45 8.09 11.50
C ASP A 219 -16.78 7.40 10.29
N TRP A 220 -15.48 7.23 10.30
CA TRP A 220 -14.78 6.46 9.26
C TRP A 220 -15.05 4.97 9.39
N GLN A 221 -15.27 4.30 8.25
CA GLN A 221 -15.20 2.85 8.18
C GLN A 221 -13.72 2.41 8.22
N VAL A 222 -13.38 1.51 9.14
CA VAL A 222 -12.03 0.93 9.21
C VAL A 222 -12.04 -0.51 8.72
N VAL A 223 -11.16 -0.82 7.76
CA VAL A 223 -11.01 -2.16 7.16
C VAL A 223 -9.60 -2.68 7.43
N ARG A 224 -9.47 -3.66 8.32
CA ARG A 224 -8.19 -4.32 8.61
C ARG A 224 -7.90 -5.40 7.58
N ILE A 225 -6.77 -5.26 6.85
CA ILE A 225 -6.31 -6.22 5.84
C ILE A 225 -5.03 -6.89 6.35
N LYS A 226 -5.16 -7.77 7.37
CA LYS A 226 -4.01 -8.37 8.08
C LYS A 226 -3.47 -9.60 7.36
N TYR A 227 -4.34 -10.52 6.90
CA TYR A 227 -3.92 -11.82 6.38
C TYR A 227 -4.19 -11.94 4.89
N GLY A 228 -3.21 -12.48 4.14
CA GLY A 228 -3.37 -12.83 2.74
C GLY A 228 -4.04 -14.19 2.53
N LYS A 229 -4.19 -14.56 1.27
CA LYS A 229 -4.88 -15.81 0.88
C LYS A 229 -4.20 -17.06 1.40
N LEU A 230 -2.87 -17.12 1.40
CA LEU A 230 -2.12 -18.28 1.88
C LEU A 230 -2.32 -18.48 3.39
N GLN A 231 -2.22 -17.40 4.16
CA GLN A 231 -2.47 -17.45 5.59
C GLN A 231 -3.91 -17.86 5.90
N LYS A 232 -4.89 -17.25 5.24
CA LYS A 232 -6.31 -17.60 5.39
C LYS A 232 -6.61 -19.05 5.02
N ALA A 233 -5.88 -19.63 4.07
CA ALA A 233 -5.98 -21.05 3.73
C ALA A 233 -5.40 -21.93 4.84
N ALA A 234 -4.17 -21.63 5.29
CA ALA A 234 -3.51 -22.38 6.36
C ALA A 234 -4.28 -22.33 7.69
N PHE A 235 -4.96 -21.26 8.01
CA PHE A 235 -5.79 -21.15 9.23
C PHE A 235 -6.99 -22.12 9.25
N LYS A 236 -7.35 -22.70 8.12
CA LYS A 236 -8.41 -23.73 8.02
C LYS A 236 -7.88 -25.15 8.14
N GLU A 237 -6.58 -25.35 8.12
CA GLU A 237 -5.92 -26.64 8.30
C GLU A 237 -5.86 -27.00 9.81
N PRO A 238 -5.71 -28.28 10.17
CA PRO A 238 -5.36 -28.66 11.55
C PRO A 238 -4.13 -27.87 12.03
N GLY A 239 -4.15 -27.36 13.25
CA GLY A 239 -3.10 -26.46 13.80
C GLY A 239 -3.15 -25.02 13.30
N GLY A 240 -4.03 -24.68 12.34
CA GLY A 240 -4.10 -23.36 11.75
C GLY A 240 -4.59 -22.26 12.72
N LYS A 241 -5.39 -22.62 13.72
CA LYS A 241 -5.82 -21.69 14.77
C LYS A 241 -4.65 -21.25 15.63
N GLN A 242 -3.82 -22.17 16.05
CA GLN A 242 -2.62 -21.92 16.85
C GLN A 242 -1.61 -21.08 16.09
N LEU A 243 -1.40 -21.39 14.80
CA LEU A 243 -0.55 -20.56 13.93
C LEU A 243 -1.08 -19.12 13.84
N LYS A 244 -2.41 -18.95 13.71
CA LYS A 244 -3.03 -17.63 13.67
C LYS A 244 -2.81 -16.86 14.97
N GLU A 245 -3.05 -17.49 16.12
CA GLU A 245 -2.86 -16.91 17.44
C GLU A 245 -1.39 -16.49 17.64
N TRP A 246 -0.45 -17.34 17.21
CA TRP A 246 0.98 -17.02 17.24
C TRP A 246 1.31 -15.77 16.37
N ILE A 247 0.80 -15.70 15.14
CA ILE A 247 0.97 -14.53 14.26
C ILE A 247 0.37 -13.25 14.89
N ASP A 248 -0.74 -13.39 15.62
CA ASP A 248 -1.41 -12.26 16.24
C ASP A 248 -0.68 -11.72 17.47
N THR A 249 0.08 -12.55 18.13
CA THR A 249 0.80 -12.22 19.37
C THR A 249 2.30 -12.03 19.19
N CYS A 250 2.84 -12.40 18.02
CA CYS A 250 4.26 -12.24 17.72
C CYS A 250 4.65 -10.73 17.73
N PRO A 251 5.64 -10.34 18.52
CA PRO A 251 6.13 -8.96 18.53
C PRO A 251 6.56 -8.50 17.14
N ASN A 252 6.33 -7.22 16.85
CA ASN A 252 6.67 -6.62 15.56
C ASN A 252 8.18 -6.76 15.24
N GLU A 253 9.04 -6.64 16.24
CA GLU A 253 10.50 -6.82 16.11
C GLU A 253 10.86 -8.24 15.67
N ASP A 254 10.29 -9.23 16.35
CA ASP A 254 10.53 -10.64 16.04
C ASP A 254 10.04 -11.00 14.64
N TYR A 255 8.83 -10.55 14.28
CA TYR A 255 8.27 -10.79 12.96
C TYR A 255 9.14 -10.20 11.85
N SER A 256 9.61 -8.98 12.02
CA SER A 256 10.51 -8.30 11.06
C SER A 256 11.85 -9.01 10.94
N ALA A 257 12.45 -9.40 12.08
CA ALA A 257 13.71 -10.13 12.10
C ALA A 257 13.59 -11.51 11.40
N LEU A 258 12.53 -12.26 11.70
CA LEU A 258 12.28 -13.57 11.09
C LEU A 258 12.03 -13.47 9.58
N THR A 259 11.34 -12.43 9.13
CA THR A 259 11.15 -12.16 7.70
C THR A 259 12.49 -11.96 6.99
N TYR A 260 13.41 -11.19 7.59
CA TYR A 260 14.75 -10.98 7.05
C TYR A 260 15.60 -12.26 7.06
N LEU A 261 15.51 -13.06 8.13
CA LEU A 261 16.30 -14.28 8.32
C LEU A 261 15.80 -15.46 7.48
N GLY A 262 14.55 -15.44 7.01
CA GLY A 262 14.01 -16.43 6.06
C GLY A 262 13.47 -17.72 6.68
N GLY A 263 13.13 -18.66 5.80
CA GLY A 263 12.30 -19.83 6.10
C GLY A 263 12.84 -20.79 7.15
N GLU A 264 14.15 -21.05 7.19
CA GLU A 264 14.77 -21.89 8.21
C GLU A 264 14.56 -21.31 9.62
N ASN A 265 14.73 -19.99 9.77
CA ASN A 265 14.54 -19.30 11.04
C ASN A 265 13.05 -19.21 11.42
N TRP A 266 12.16 -19.01 10.45
CA TRP A 266 10.72 -19.16 10.65
C TRP A 266 10.37 -20.52 11.22
N ARG A 267 10.85 -21.61 10.58
CA ARG A 267 10.60 -22.99 11.02
C ARG A 267 11.08 -23.21 12.45
N ARG A 268 12.35 -22.87 12.71
CA ARG A 268 12.94 -23.05 14.04
C ARG A 268 12.10 -22.35 15.11
N ARG A 269 11.81 -21.06 14.92
CA ARG A 269 11.06 -20.28 15.90
C ARG A 269 9.63 -20.80 16.11
N LEU A 270 8.93 -21.15 15.05
CA LEU A 270 7.57 -21.68 15.14
C LEU A 270 7.55 -23.04 15.85
N LEU A 271 8.50 -23.92 15.59
CA LEU A 271 8.60 -25.21 16.27
C LEU A 271 9.00 -25.03 17.75
N ASP A 272 9.91 -24.11 18.05
CA ASP A 272 10.29 -23.82 19.44
C ASP A 272 9.08 -23.32 20.26
N ASP A 273 8.29 -22.43 19.70
CA ASP A 273 7.16 -21.79 20.40
C ASP A 273 5.88 -22.68 20.42
N LEU A 274 5.68 -23.55 19.41
CA LEU A 274 4.43 -24.30 19.20
C LEU A 274 4.57 -25.82 19.29
N SER A 275 5.70 -26.35 19.73
CA SER A 275 5.97 -27.80 19.80
C SER A 275 5.00 -28.60 20.66
N GLY A 276 4.22 -27.94 21.52
CA GLY A 276 3.21 -28.57 22.37
C GLY A 276 1.94 -29.05 21.66
N ASP A 277 1.74 -28.72 20.37
CA ASP A 277 0.57 -29.07 19.59
C ASP A 277 0.99 -29.83 18.31
N ALA A 278 0.63 -31.12 18.23
CA ALA A 278 1.02 -31.99 17.11
C ALA A 278 0.45 -31.54 15.75
N ASP A 279 -0.73 -30.93 15.74
CA ASP A 279 -1.37 -30.48 14.51
C ASP A 279 -0.62 -29.32 13.89
N VAL A 280 -0.22 -28.32 14.70
CA VAL A 280 0.55 -27.17 14.19
C VAL A 280 1.97 -27.57 13.81
N VAL A 281 2.60 -28.50 14.52
CA VAL A 281 3.90 -29.08 14.13
C VAL A 281 3.79 -29.72 12.75
N THR A 282 2.78 -30.55 12.53
CA THR A 282 2.52 -31.17 11.22
C THR A 282 2.29 -30.14 10.13
N LEU A 283 1.53 -29.07 10.42
CA LEU A 283 1.29 -27.97 9.48
C LEU A 283 2.60 -27.28 9.07
N ILE A 284 3.51 -27.05 10.03
CA ILE A 284 4.81 -26.41 9.77
C ILE A 284 5.74 -27.35 8.99
N GLU A 285 5.83 -28.61 9.40
CA GLU A 285 6.73 -29.61 8.79
C GLU A 285 6.30 -30.05 7.39
N SER A 286 5.01 -30.00 7.07
CA SER A 286 4.49 -30.28 5.73
C SER A 286 4.96 -29.29 4.66
N ARG A 287 5.55 -28.18 5.04
CA ARG A 287 6.04 -27.10 4.15
C ARG A 287 7.56 -27.05 4.14
N CYS A 288 8.18 -26.92 2.97
CA CYS A 288 9.61 -26.59 2.91
C CYS A 288 9.84 -25.13 3.37
N ASP A 289 11.10 -24.77 3.68
CA ASP A 289 11.44 -23.43 4.19
C ASP A 289 10.99 -22.29 3.26
N ALA A 290 11.13 -22.46 1.96
CA ALA A 290 10.69 -21.48 0.97
C ALA A 290 9.18 -21.27 0.95
N THR A 291 8.40 -22.36 1.12
CA THR A 291 6.93 -22.27 1.17
C THR A 291 6.43 -21.75 2.51
N LEU A 292 7.14 -22.07 3.60
CA LEU A 292 6.86 -21.54 4.92
C LEU A 292 7.12 -20.01 4.98
N ALA A 293 8.27 -19.56 4.45
CA ALA A 293 8.55 -18.12 4.34
C ALA A 293 7.46 -17.40 3.55
N LYS A 294 7.08 -17.91 2.37
CA LYS A 294 5.99 -17.33 1.57
C LYS A 294 4.66 -17.29 2.32
N LEU A 295 4.35 -18.29 3.14
CA LEU A 295 3.17 -18.30 3.99
C LEU A 295 3.23 -17.18 5.03
N MET A 296 4.34 -17.04 5.73
CA MET A 296 4.52 -16.04 6.78
C MET A 296 4.57 -14.61 6.21
N GLU A 297 5.15 -14.43 5.05
CA GLU A 297 5.22 -13.14 4.34
C GLU A 297 3.90 -12.76 3.65
N ASN A 298 2.94 -13.67 3.53
CA ASN A 298 1.66 -13.41 2.86
C ASN A 298 0.69 -12.64 3.75
N LEU A 299 1.10 -11.45 4.17
CA LEU A 299 0.23 -10.49 4.85
C LEU A 299 -0.84 -9.95 3.88
N GLY A 300 -1.91 -9.38 4.42
CA GLY A 300 -3.02 -8.90 3.60
C GLY A 300 -2.63 -7.79 2.63
N GLY A 301 -1.74 -6.89 3.04
CA GLY A 301 -1.20 -5.81 2.20
C GLY A 301 -0.16 -6.28 1.17
N ASN A 302 0.35 -7.52 1.29
CA ASN A 302 1.21 -8.19 0.32
C ASN A 302 0.47 -9.26 -0.50
N CYS A 303 -0.86 -9.16 -0.59
CA CYS A 303 -1.70 -10.10 -1.34
C CYS A 303 -2.70 -9.35 -2.21
N VAL A 304 -2.39 -9.23 -3.50
CA VAL A 304 -3.20 -8.46 -4.47
C VAL A 304 -4.65 -8.95 -4.54
N GLU A 305 -4.88 -10.26 -4.43
CA GLU A 305 -6.21 -10.85 -4.44
C GLU A 305 -7.02 -10.42 -3.21
N THR A 306 -6.39 -10.42 -2.02
CA THR A 306 -7.04 -9.98 -0.79
C THR A 306 -7.38 -8.49 -0.84
N LEU A 307 -6.43 -7.66 -1.30
CA LEU A 307 -6.64 -6.21 -1.47
C LEU A 307 -7.79 -5.92 -2.43
N SER A 308 -7.77 -6.54 -3.61
CA SER A 308 -8.81 -6.35 -4.64
C SER A 308 -10.20 -6.74 -4.13
N GLU A 309 -10.30 -7.85 -3.38
CA GLU A 309 -11.56 -8.24 -2.75
C GLU A 309 -12.02 -7.19 -1.74
N GLN A 310 -11.16 -6.76 -0.83
CA GLN A 310 -11.54 -5.79 0.20
C GLN A 310 -11.95 -4.44 -0.41
N PHE A 311 -11.24 -3.96 -1.43
CA PHE A 311 -11.61 -2.74 -2.13
C PHE A 311 -12.97 -2.85 -2.86
N SER A 312 -13.31 -4.03 -3.36
CA SER A 312 -14.58 -4.28 -4.05
C SER A 312 -15.81 -4.33 -3.14
N LEU A 313 -15.62 -4.51 -1.83
CA LEU A 313 -16.70 -4.64 -0.86
C LEU A 313 -17.22 -3.28 -0.32
N ILE A 314 -16.59 -2.18 -0.70
CA ILE A 314 -16.90 -0.86 -0.17
C ILE A 314 -18.10 -0.24 -0.92
N ASN A 315 -19.07 0.24 -0.18
CA ASN A 315 -20.26 0.94 -0.64
C ASN A 315 -20.12 2.43 -0.41
N HIS A 316 -19.26 3.16 -0.64
CA HIS A 316 -19.04 4.63 -0.68
C HIS A 316 -19.97 5.53 0.18
N ASP A 317 -20.59 4.99 1.23
CA ASP A 317 -21.49 5.75 2.11
C ASP A 317 -20.75 6.52 3.19
N LYS A 318 -19.50 6.14 3.45
CA LYS A 318 -18.60 6.74 4.45
C LYS A 318 -17.18 6.81 3.92
N PRO A 319 -16.34 7.70 4.47
CA PRO A 319 -14.91 7.64 4.23
C PRO A 319 -14.32 6.35 4.81
N VAL A 320 -13.31 5.81 4.15
CA VAL A 320 -12.76 4.49 4.50
C VAL A 320 -11.26 4.58 4.77
N CYS A 321 -10.86 4.01 5.88
CA CYS A 321 -9.46 3.76 6.21
C CYS A 321 -9.16 2.25 6.05
N PHE A 322 -8.28 1.91 5.12
CA PHE A 322 -7.76 0.56 4.96
C PHE A 322 -6.43 0.44 5.68
N LEU A 323 -6.34 -0.48 6.62
CA LEU A 323 -5.09 -0.83 7.28
C LEU A 323 -4.51 -2.06 6.61
N ALA A 324 -3.59 -1.87 5.69
CA ALA A 324 -2.94 -2.93 4.95
C ALA A 324 -1.63 -3.35 5.64
N TYR A 325 -1.61 -4.54 6.26
CA TYR A 325 -0.41 -5.10 6.86
C TYR A 325 0.55 -5.53 5.77
N THR A 326 1.75 -4.94 5.78
CA THR A 326 2.79 -5.16 4.77
C THR A 326 4.13 -5.52 5.42
N ILE A 327 5.08 -5.85 4.56
CA ILE A 327 6.50 -6.03 4.89
C ILE A 327 7.29 -4.94 4.18
N LYS A 328 8.20 -4.32 4.93
CA LYS A 328 9.06 -3.26 4.42
C LYS A 328 10.49 -3.78 4.21
#